data_acaee1b594744fecdcdb06aeea7819e5
#
_entry.id   acaee1b594744fecdcdb06aeea7819e5
#
_cell.length_a   1.000
_cell.length_b   1.000
_cell.length_c   1.000
_cell.angle_alpha   90.00
_cell.angle_beta   90.00
_cell.angle_gamma   90.00
#
_symmetry.space_group_name_H-M   'P 1'
#
loop_
_entity.id
_entity.type
_entity.pdbx_description
1 polymer ?
#
loop_
_entity_poly.entity_id
_entity_poly.type
_entity_poly.pdbx_seq_one_letter_code
_entity_poly.pdbx_strand_id
1 'polypeptide(L)'
;MNRIGWTVLVIVMVTFKVVVKSAFNIGYGEAGVLFRTFGGGVVTDEPALGEGFHIIAPWNKVYLYNVKQQEVFESQMQVLSSNGLEISLDVSVLYQPQSDKLGLLHQTKGSNYLDIVIVPNIRAVARSVVGRYTPEQLYSTKRDAIESEIYDELKKGVEAQYVQINDVLVRDVTLPNTIKQAIERKLSQEQMALEYEFKLESARKEAEKVIIDAKGKADANRILNSSLTTNILKDKGIEATIKLAESPNSKVIVIGSSKDGLPIILGNQ
;
A
#
# COMPACT_ATOMS: atom_id res chain seq x y z
N MET A 1 27.81 74.17 -6.51
CA MET A 1 27.89 72.70 -6.35
C MET A 1 28.83 72.23 -7.43
N ASN A 2 30.00 71.68 -7.04
CA ASN A 2 31.10 71.35 -7.97
C ASN A 2 30.70 70.21 -8.92
N ARG A 3 30.96 70.37 -10.23
CA ARG A 3 30.70 69.32 -11.26
C ARG A 3 31.29 67.95 -10.83
N ILE A 4 32.41 67.96 -10.11
CA ILE A 4 33.07 66.78 -9.55
C ILE A 4 32.20 66.07 -8.49
N GLY A 5 31.50 66.80 -7.61
CA GLY A 5 30.60 66.20 -6.62
C GLY A 5 29.40 65.51 -7.24
N TRP A 6 28.85 66.05 -8.35
CA TRP A 6 27.74 65.48 -9.05
C TRP A 6 28.12 64.20 -9.80
N THR A 7 29.32 64.16 -10.42
CA THR A 7 29.84 62.95 -11.07
C THR A 7 30.09 61.80 -10.08
N VAL A 8 30.67 62.11 -8.89
CA VAL A 8 30.87 61.16 -7.82
C VAL A 8 29.54 60.61 -7.31
N LEU A 9 28.53 61.44 -7.12
CA LEU A 9 27.23 61.02 -6.67
C LEU A 9 26.54 60.11 -7.70
N VAL A 10 26.64 60.44 -9.00
CA VAL A 10 26.09 59.57 -10.08
C VAL A 10 26.82 58.23 -10.11
N ILE A 11 28.12 58.19 -9.97
CA ILE A 11 28.90 56.94 -9.95
C ILE A 11 28.51 56.06 -8.74
N VAL A 12 28.39 56.64 -7.55
CA VAL A 12 27.92 55.94 -6.36
C VAL A 12 26.50 55.39 -6.52
N MET A 13 25.61 56.18 -7.12
CA MET A 13 24.25 55.74 -7.40
C MET A 13 24.19 54.57 -8.40
N VAL A 14 25.02 54.63 -9.44
CA VAL A 14 25.08 53.56 -10.45
C VAL A 14 25.70 52.30 -9.84
N THR A 15 26.80 52.42 -9.11
CA THR A 15 27.44 51.26 -8.42
C THR A 15 26.49 50.66 -7.42
N PHE A 16 25.79 51.44 -6.64
CA PHE A 16 24.75 50.95 -5.70
C PHE A 16 23.65 50.18 -6.41
N LYS A 17 23.10 50.70 -7.53
CA LYS A 17 22.09 49.97 -8.35
C LYS A 17 22.63 48.71 -8.94
N VAL A 18 23.89 48.64 -9.37
CA VAL A 18 24.55 47.44 -9.87
C VAL A 18 24.66 46.39 -8.77
N VAL A 19 25.15 46.77 -7.59
CA VAL A 19 25.30 45.88 -6.44
C VAL A 19 23.95 45.31 -6.01
N VAL A 20 22.92 46.12 -5.88
CA VAL A 20 21.57 45.67 -5.50
C VAL A 20 20.98 44.71 -6.52
N LYS A 21 21.18 44.93 -7.83
CA LYS A 21 20.73 44.01 -8.89
C LYS A 21 21.57 42.73 -8.99
N SER A 22 22.79 42.75 -8.46
CA SER A 22 23.69 41.56 -8.49
C SER A 22 23.42 40.60 -7.32
N ALA A 23 22.80 41.09 -6.25
CA ALA A 23 22.49 40.27 -5.08
C ALA A 23 21.23 39.45 -5.35
N PHE A 24 21.36 38.14 -5.32
CA PHE A 24 20.28 37.20 -5.54
C PHE A 24 20.23 36.16 -4.40
N ASN A 25 19.06 35.99 -3.81
CA ASN A 25 18.87 35.01 -2.75
C ASN A 25 17.93 33.91 -3.23
N ILE A 26 18.38 32.66 -3.14
CA ILE A 26 17.63 31.47 -3.50
C ILE A 26 17.04 30.86 -2.23
N GLY A 27 15.73 30.65 -2.24
CA GLY A 27 15.00 30.12 -1.09
C GLY A 27 15.28 28.65 -0.82
N TYR A 28 14.79 28.20 0.33
CA TYR A 28 14.88 26.81 0.73
C TYR A 28 14.11 25.87 -0.24
N GLY A 29 14.79 24.83 -0.71
CA GLY A 29 14.25 23.84 -1.64
C GLY A 29 14.09 24.35 -3.07
N GLU A 30 14.77 25.45 -3.40
CA GLU A 30 14.86 25.98 -4.75
C GLU A 30 16.27 25.89 -5.29
N ALA A 31 16.41 25.82 -6.58
CA ALA A 31 17.69 25.96 -7.28
C ALA A 31 17.54 26.90 -8.48
N GLY A 32 18.60 27.64 -8.76
CA GLY A 32 18.62 28.66 -9.81
C GLY A 32 19.40 28.24 -11.04
N VAL A 33 18.77 28.24 -12.21
CA VAL A 33 19.48 28.08 -13.49
C VAL A 33 19.92 29.43 -13.98
N LEU A 34 21.23 29.60 -14.17
CA LEU A 34 21.84 30.83 -14.62
C LEU A 34 21.77 30.94 -16.15
N PHE A 35 21.23 32.06 -16.63
CA PHE A 35 21.27 32.46 -18.04
C PHE A 35 22.25 33.62 -18.20
N ARG A 36 23.33 33.38 -18.94
CA ARG A 36 24.36 34.39 -19.24
C ARG A 36 23.93 35.19 -20.47
N THR A 37 23.56 36.45 -20.29
CA THR A 37 23.10 37.30 -21.40
C THR A 37 24.23 37.61 -22.40
N PHE A 38 25.47 37.78 -21.91
CA PHE A 38 26.65 38.03 -22.73
C PHE A 38 27.61 36.84 -22.56
N GLY A 39 27.38 35.76 -23.29
CA GLY A 39 28.31 34.63 -23.30
C GLY A 39 27.70 33.29 -22.96
N GLY A 40 27.10 32.62 -23.91
CA GLY A 40 26.76 31.20 -23.85
C GLY A 40 25.30 30.85 -23.50
N GLY A 41 24.44 31.80 -23.06
CA GLY A 41 23.05 31.47 -22.77
C GLY A 41 22.85 30.71 -21.48
N VAL A 42 22.08 29.61 -21.50
CA VAL A 42 21.86 28.75 -20.32
C VAL A 42 23.13 28.04 -19.94
N VAL A 43 23.51 28.10 -18.67
CA VAL A 43 24.66 27.37 -18.12
C VAL A 43 24.25 25.91 -17.90
N THR A 44 24.88 25.01 -18.61
CA THR A 44 24.63 23.56 -18.57
C THR A 44 25.78 22.75 -18.02
N ASP A 45 26.99 23.34 -18.06
CA ASP A 45 28.24 22.67 -17.68
C ASP A 45 28.55 22.76 -16.18
N GLU A 46 27.87 23.67 -15.49
CA GLU A 46 27.95 23.85 -14.05
C GLU A 46 26.62 23.43 -13.41
N PRO A 47 26.65 22.89 -12.17
CA PRO A 47 25.41 22.61 -11.45
C PRO A 47 24.62 23.90 -11.24
N ALA A 48 23.31 23.79 -11.10
CA ALA A 48 22.46 24.91 -10.77
C ALA A 48 22.87 25.58 -9.44
N LEU A 49 22.63 26.88 -9.34
CA LEU A 49 22.88 27.62 -8.11
C LEU A 49 22.01 27.05 -6.97
N GLY A 50 22.61 26.60 -5.90
CA GLY A 50 21.91 26.07 -4.74
C GLY A 50 21.27 27.17 -3.89
N GLU A 51 20.74 26.75 -2.75
CA GLU A 51 20.16 27.64 -1.74
C GLU A 51 21.17 28.67 -1.22
N GLY A 52 20.69 29.84 -0.84
CA GLY A 52 21.47 30.87 -0.19
C GLY A 52 21.73 32.08 -1.06
N PHE A 53 22.72 32.87 -0.64
CA PHE A 53 23.05 34.15 -1.24
C PHE A 53 24.07 34.01 -2.38
N HIS A 54 23.76 34.56 -3.55
CA HIS A 54 24.61 34.52 -4.73
C HIS A 54 24.83 35.94 -5.27
N ILE A 55 26.03 36.20 -5.75
CA ILE A 55 26.37 37.43 -6.48
C ILE A 55 26.46 37.12 -7.96
N ILE A 56 25.58 37.71 -8.74
CA ILE A 56 25.43 37.43 -10.17
C ILE A 56 25.55 38.73 -10.94
N ALA A 57 26.14 38.69 -12.13
CA ALA A 57 26.20 39.90 -12.94
C ALA A 57 24.79 40.44 -13.24
N PRO A 58 24.56 41.76 -13.13
CA PRO A 58 23.21 42.38 -13.12
C PRO A 58 22.45 42.25 -14.45
N TRP A 59 23.13 41.85 -15.50
CA TRP A 59 22.57 41.55 -16.83
C TRP A 59 22.18 40.10 -17.03
N ASN A 60 22.63 39.18 -16.13
CA ASN A 60 22.25 37.78 -16.18
C ASN A 60 20.87 37.57 -15.55
N LYS A 61 20.24 36.47 -15.92
CA LYS A 61 18.93 36.06 -15.38
C LYS A 61 19.08 34.73 -14.65
N VAL A 62 18.29 34.56 -13.60
CA VAL A 62 18.17 33.28 -12.87
C VAL A 62 16.75 32.81 -12.98
N TYR A 63 16.58 31.56 -13.40
CA TYR A 63 15.30 30.87 -13.42
C TYR A 63 15.24 29.91 -12.24
N LEU A 64 14.28 30.16 -11.34
CA LEU A 64 14.09 29.36 -10.14
C LEU A 64 13.29 28.10 -10.44
N TYR A 65 13.74 26.99 -9.87
CA TYR A 65 13.09 25.71 -9.90
C TYR A 65 12.91 25.18 -8.49
N ASN A 66 11.73 24.65 -8.18
CA ASN A 66 11.52 23.89 -6.96
C ASN A 66 12.15 22.50 -7.16
N VAL A 67 13.16 22.17 -6.37
CA VAL A 67 13.89 20.88 -6.42
C VAL A 67 13.43 19.88 -5.37
N LYS A 68 12.44 20.25 -4.55
CA LYS A 68 11.78 19.32 -3.63
C LYS A 68 10.92 18.34 -4.41
N GLN A 69 10.54 17.27 -3.72
CA GLN A 69 9.53 16.36 -4.21
C GLN A 69 8.19 17.11 -4.38
N GLN A 70 7.63 16.97 -5.55
CA GLN A 70 6.35 17.56 -5.95
C GLN A 70 5.41 16.45 -6.37
N GLU A 71 4.12 16.74 -6.32
CA GLU A 71 3.06 15.85 -6.80
C GLU A 71 2.40 16.45 -8.03
N VAL A 72 2.18 15.59 -9.03
CA VAL A 72 1.24 15.85 -10.11
C VAL A 72 0.07 14.88 -10.00
N PHE A 73 -1.13 15.43 -10.00
CA PHE A 73 -2.36 14.66 -9.94
C PHE A 73 -3.11 14.76 -11.26
N GLU A 74 -3.25 13.61 -11.93
CA GLU A 74 -4.07 13.46 -13.13
C GLU A 74 -5.38 12.78 -12.76
N SER A 75 -6.48 13.51 -12.81
CA SER A 75 -7.82 13.03 -12.49
C SER A 75 -8.61 12.68 -13.74
N GLN A 76 -9.52 11.73 -13.61
CA GLN A 76 -10.51 11.34 -14.63
C GLN A 76 -9.88 11.00 -16.00
N MET A 77 -8.70 10.40 -15.97
CA MET A 77 -8.03 10.01 -17.19
C MET A 77 -8.74 8.81 -17.83
N GLN A 78 -9.31 9.02 -19.02
CA GLN A 78 -9.99 7.97 -19.76
C GLN A 78 -8.96 7.03 -20.39
N VAL A 79 -9.04 5.76 -20.02
CA VAL A 79 -8.19 4.68 -20.51
C VAL A 79 -9.02 3.47 -20.90
N LEU A 80 -8.55 2.69 -21.87
CA LEU A 80 -9.19 1.46 -22.28
C LEU A 80 -8.50 0.27 -21.62
N SER A 81 -9.29 -0.62 -21.01
CA SER A 81 -8.80 -1.90 -20.52
C SER A 81 -8.50 -2.88 -21.66
N SER A 82 -7.91 -4.04 -21.35
CA SER A 82 -7.62 -5.10 -22.32
C SER A 82 -8.86 -5.61 -23.06
N ASN A 83 -10.04 -5.49 -22.45
CA ASN A 83 -11.32 -5.87 -23.03
C ASN A 83 -12.00 -4.74 -23.82
N GLY A 84 -11.34 -3.59 -24.00
CA GLY A 84 -11.90 -2.42 -24.68
C GLY A 84 -12.94 -1.64 -23.87
N LEU A 85 -13.02 -1.87 -22.56
CA LEU A 85 -13.89 -1.10 -21.66
C LEU A 85 -13.21 0.21 -21.30
N GLU A 86 -13.94 1.32 -21.41
CA GLU A 86 -13.50 2.63 -20.95
C GLU A 86 -13.58 2.73 -19.43
N ILE A 87 -12.46 3.13 -18.82
CA ILE A 87 -12.26 3.25 -17.39
C ILE A 87 -11.73 4.64 -17.09
N SER A 88 -12.23 5.28 -16.05
CA SER A 88 -11.63 6.50 -15.51
C SER A 88 -10.62 6.16 -14.43
N LEU A 89 -9.41 6.67 -14.59
CA LEU A 89 -8.28 6.42 -13.70
C LEU A 89 -7.76 7.73 -13.11
N ASP A 90 -7.54 7.74 -11.80
CA ASP A 90 -6.90 8.83 -11.08
C ASP A 90 -5.50 8.38 -10.65
N VAL A 91 -4.48 9.14 -11.08
CA VAL A 91 -3.08 8.83 -10.81
C VAL A 91 -2.38 10.02 -10.20
N SER A 92 -1.65 9.80 -9.10
CA SER A 92 -0.69 10.74 -8.53
C SER A 92 0.72 10.26 -8.79
N VAL A 93 1.56 11.15 -9.27
CA VAL A 93 2.98 10.89 -9.50
C VAL A 93 3.81 11.85 -8.66
N LEU A 94 4.67 11.28 -7.84
CA LEU A 94 5.65 12.01 -7.05
C LEU A 94 6.95 12.10 -7.84
N TYR A 95 7.39 13.32 -8.09
CA TYR A 95 8.58 13.58 -8.90
C TYR A 95 9.42 14.70 -8.32
N GLN A 96 10.65 14.79 -8.77
CA GLN A 96 11.54 15.92 -8.52
C GLN A 96 12.49 16.13 -9.72
N PRO A 97 12.82 17.37 -10.09
CA PRO A 97 13.84 17.62 -11.10
C PRO A 97 15.23 17.28 -10.55
N GLN A 98 16.11 16.78 -11.40
CA GLN A 98 17.50 16.48 -11.03
C GLN A 98 18.27 17.79 -10.89
N SER A 99 18.66 18.12 -9.65
CA SER A 99 19.31 19.40 -9.31
C SER A 99 20.62 19.64 -10.06
N ASP A 100 21.38 18.59 -10.32
CA ASP A 100 22.65 18.60 -11.05
C ASP A 100 22.48 18.83 -12.56
N LYS A 101 21.28 18.59 -13.10
CA LYS A 101 20.97 18.68 -14.53
C LYS A 101 19.90 19.70 -14.88
N LEU A 102 19.58 20.60 -13.95
CA LEU A 102 18.57 21.65 -14.17
C LEU A 102 18.88 22.55 -15.34
N GLY A 103 20.16 22.86 -15.60
CA GLY A 103 20.58 23.63 -16.78
C GLY A 103 20.17 22.96 -18.08
N LEU A 104 20.36 21.65 -18.19
CA LEU A 104 19.96 20.85 -19.36
C LEU A 104 18.44 20.75 -19.48
N LEU A 105 17.75 20.56 -18.36
CA LEU A 105 16.29 20.56 -18.32
C LEU A 105 15.73 21.90 -18.82
N HIS A 106 16.28 23.02 -18.32
CA HIS A 106 15.86 24.35 -18.74
C HIS A 106 16.16 24.61 -20.22
N GLN A 107 17.33 24.23 -20.70
CA GLN A 107 17.73 24.42 -22.08
C GLN A 107 16.85 23.63 -23.07
N THR A 108 16.50 22.38 -22.72
CA THR A 108 15.80 21.48 -23.63
C THR A 108 14.27 21.56 -23.53
N LYS A 109 13.73 21.83 -22.34
CA LYS A 109 12.29 21.78 -22.05
C LYS A 109 11.73 23.11 -21.53
N GLY A 110 12.59 23.98 -21.01
CA GLY A 110 12.16 25.24 -20.37
C GLY A 110 11.54 25.05 -18.99
N SER A 111 10.91 26.11 -18.50
CA SER A 111 10.24 26.11 -17.18
C SER A 111 8.94 25.30 -17.17
N ASN A 112 8.33 25.03 -18.33
CA ASN A 112 7.07 24.30 -18.46
C ASN A 112 7.27 22.79 -18.71
N TYR A 113 8.35 22.22 -18.15
CA TYR A 113 8.69 20.80 -18.32
C TYR A 113 7.59 19.84 -17.78
N LEU A 114 6.77 20.30 -16.82
CA LEU A 114 5.64 19.55 -16.29
C LEU A 114 4.67 19.17 -17.43
N ASP A 115 4.16 20.16 -18.14
CA ASP A 115 3.15 19.97 -19.18
C ASP A 115 3.73 19.37 -20.47
N ILE A 116 5.02 19.59 -20.71
CA ILE A 116 5.70 19.12 -21.95
C ILE A 116 6.22 17.71 -21.80
N VAL A 117 6.68 17.33 -20.59
CA VAL A 117 7.35 16.03 -20.36
C VAL A 117 6.50 15.14 -19.46
N ILE A 118 6.20 15.59 -18.23
CA ILE A 118 5.69 14.69 -17.19
C ILE A 118 4.25 14.25 -17.52
N VAL A 119 3.35 15.19 -17.71
CA VAL A 119 1.93 14.90 -17.95
C VAL A 119 1.70 14.03 -19.20
N PRO A 120 2.31 14.29 -20.36
CA PRO A 120 2.15 13.42 -21.53
C PRO A 120 2.72 12.01 -21.31
N ASN A 121 3.84 11.87 -20.60
CA ASN A 121 4.41 10.55 -20.29
C ASN A 121 3.50 9.77 -19.33
N ILE A 122 2.97 10.42 -18.27
CA ILE A 122 1.99 9.79 -17.36
C ILE A 122 0.82 9.23 -18.17
N ARG A 123 0.22 10.05 -19.03
CA ARG A 123 -0.94 9.64 -19.83
C ARG A 123 -0.60 8.51 -20.82
N ALA A 124 0.57 8.54 -21.42
CA ALA A 124 0.99 7.51 -22.37
C ALA A 124 1.25 6.17 -21.68
N VAL A 125 2.02 6.19 -20.58
CA VAL A 125 2.37 5.00 -19.81
C VAL A 125 1.15 4.40 -19.13
N ALA A 126 0.31 5.22 -18.49
CA ALA A 126 -0.90 4.73 -17.84
C ALA A 126 -1.85 4.04 -18.84
N ARG A 127 -2.04 4.62 -20.05
CA ARG A 127 -2.82 3.96 -21.11
C ARG A 127 -2.19 2.65 -21.57
N SER A 128 -0.88 2.62 -21.73
CA SER A 128 -0.15 1.42 -22.16
C SER A 128 -0.28 0.29 -21.14
N VAL A 129 -0.04 0.58 -19.88
CA VAL A 129 -0.07 -0.42 -18.80
C VAL A 129 -1.50 -0.89 -18.53
N VAL A 130 -2.44 0.04 -18.33
CA VAL A 130 -3.86 -0.31 -18.06
C VAL A 130 -4.48 -1.12 -19.19
N GLY A 131 -4.11 -0.85 -20.44
CA GLY A 131 -4.55 -1.61 -21.60
C GLY A 131 -4.17 -3.11 -21.60
N ARG A 132 -3.26 -3.53 -20.74
CA ARG A 132 -2.87 -4.96 -20.58
C ARG A 132 -3.71 -5.69 -19.55
N TYR A 133 -4.43 -4.97 -18.69
CA TYR A 133 -5.19 -5.52 -17.57
C TYR A 133 -6.69 -5.53 -17.82
N THR A 134 -7.37 -6.52 -17.24
CA THR A 134 -8.83 -6.55 -17.25
C THR A 134 -9.41 -5.61 -16.19
N PRO A 135 -10.68 -5.15 -16.35
CA PRO A 135 -11.34 -4.30 -15.36
C PRO A 135 -11.35 -4.89 -13.95
N GLU A 136 -11.51 -6.20 -13.84
CA GLU A 136 -11.50 -6.95 -12.58
C GLU A 136 -10.12 -6.90 -11.88
N GLN A 137 -9.06 -7.07 -12.66
CA GLN A 137 -7.67 -6.98 -12.14
C GLN A 137 -7.34 -5.57 -11.66
N LEU A 138 -7.80 -4.55 -12.38
CA LEU A 138 -7.64 -3.15 -12.01
C LEU A 138 -8.39 -2.79 -10.73
N TYR A 139 -9.59 -3.37 -10.55
CA TYR A 139 -10.47 -3.03 -9.42
C TYR A 139 -10.08 -3.74 -8.11
N SER A 140 -9.55 -4.97 -8.16
CA SER A 140 -9.44 -5.79 -6.94
C SER A 140 -8.09 -6.45 -6.65
N THR A 141 -7.39 -7.00 -7.65
CA THR A 141 -6.35 -8.00 -7.34
C THR A 141 -4.92 -7.62 -7.68
N LYS A 142 -4.70 -6.66 -8.58
CA LYS A 142 -3.37 -6.37 -9.11
C LYS A 142 -2.97 -4.89 -9.07
N ARG A 143 -3.55 -4.13 -8.17
CA ARG A 143 -3.28 -2.69 -8.06
C ARG A 143 -1.81 -2.40 -7.85
N ASP A 144 -1.18 -3.06 -6.87
CA ASP A 144 0.24 -2.86 -6.55
C ASP A 144 1.17 -3.22 -7.73
N ALA A 145 0.80 -4.29 -8.48
CA ALA A 145 1.55 -4.69 -9.66
C ALA A 145 1.44 -3.64 -10.79
N ILE A 146 0.27 -3.04 -10.95
CA ILE A 146 0.01 -1.99 -11.94
C ILE A 146 0.74 -0.71 -11.57
N GLU A 147 0.73 -0.30 -10.31
CA GLU A 147 1.50 0.83 -9.79
C GLU A 147 2.99 0.65 -10.05
N SER A 148 3.52 -0.52 -9.72
CA SER A 148 4.94 -0.85 -9.97
C SER A 148 5.28 -0.83 -11.47
N GLU A 149 4.42 -1.37 -12.34
CA GLU A 149 4.66 -1.38 -13.78
C GLU A 149 4.59 0.04 -14.37
N ILE A 150 3.63 0.87 -13.92
CA ILE A 150 3.55 2.28 -14.32
C ILE A 150 4.81 3.03 -13.85
N TYR A 151 5.24 2.82 -12.60
CA TYR A 151 6.46 3.42 -12.07
C TYR A 151 7.68 3.06 -12.90
N ASP A 152 7.89 1.79 -13.20
CA ASP A 152 9.07 1.32 -13.95
C ASP A 152 9.10 1.86 -15.38
N GLU A 153 7.96 1.89 -16.08
CA GLU A 153 7.88 2.44 -17.44
C GLU A 153 8.04 3.97 -17.42
N LEU A 154 7.42 4.66 -16.46
CA LEU A 154 7.51 6.11 -16.32
C LEU A 154 8.94 6.53 -16.01
N LYS A 155 9.58 5.84 -15.07
CA LYS A 155 10.97 6.06 -14.71
C LYS A 155 11.89 5.99 -15.94
N LYS A 156 11.78 4.94 -16.75
CA LYS A 156 12.57 4.79 -17.98
C LYS A 156 12.34 5.93 -18.98
N GLY A 157 11.08 6.38 -19.12
CA GLY A 157 10.72 7.44 -20.06
C GLY A 157 11.13 8.84 -19.65
N VAL A 158 11.13 9.11 -18.35
CA VAL A 158 11.28 10.47 -17.79
C VAL A 158 12.68 10.74 -17.26
N GLU A 159 13.40 9.74 -16.73
CA GLU A 159 14.78 9.93 -16.24
C GLU A 159 15.75 10.43 -17.32
N ALA A 160 15.57 9.98 -18.57
CA ALA A 160 16.33 10.47 -19.70
C ALA A 160 16.09 11.96 -20.00
N GLN A 161 15.08 12.57 -19.37
CA GLN A 161 14.67 13.96 -19.54
C GLN A 161 14.95 14.84 -18.32
N TYR A 162 15.89 14.39 -17.46
CA TYR A 162 16.42 15.15 -16.31
C TYR A 162 15.41 15.34 -15.16
N VAL A 163 14.39 14.47 -15.10
CA VAL A 163 13.41 14.43 -13.99
C VAL A 163 13.46 13.04 -13.36
N GLN A 164 13.44 12.98 -12.05
CA GLN A 164 13.37 11.75 -11.29
C GLN A 164 11.93 11.49 -10.85
N ILE A 165 11.46 10.27 -11.06
CA ILE A 165 10.20 9.80 -10.51
C ILE A 165 10.49 9.10 -9.19
N ASN A 166 9.82 9.52 -8.13
CA ASN A 166 10.00 8.96 -6.79
C ASN A 166 8.98 7.87 -6.51
N ASP A 167 7.71 8.11 -6.89
CA ASP A 167 6.63 7.16 -6.67
C ASP A 167 5.46 7.40 -7.63
N VAL A 168 4.63 6.37 -7.80
CA VAL A 168 3.39 6.42 -8.58
C VAL A 168 2.28 5.76 -7.79
N LEU A 169 1.17 6.47 -7.60
CA LEU A 169 0.03 6.02 -6.83
C LEU A 169 -1.22 6.03 -7.72
N VAL A 170 -1.86 4.89 -7.87
CA VAL A 170 -3.18 4.79 -8.48
C VAL A 170 -4.22 5.06 -7.38
N ARG A 171 -4.88 6.22 -7.42
CA ARG A 171 -5.81 6.65 -6.35
C ARG A 171 -7.18 6.02 -6.49
N ASP A 172 -7.79 6.15 -7.64
CA ASP A 172 -9.11 5.59 -7.90
C ASP A 172 -9.23 5.00 -9.30
N VAL A 173 -10.05 3.97 -9.40
CA VAL A 173 -10.40 3.30 -10.64
C VAL A 173 -11.91 3.26 -10.74
N THR A 174 -12.47 4.19 -11.50
CA THR A 174 -13.92 4.31 -11.68
C THR A 174 -14.37 3.51 -12.89
N LEU A 175 -15.23 2.52 -12.65
CA LEU A 175 -15.85 1.68 -13.65
C LEU A 175 -17.32 2.12 -13.91
N PRO A 176 -17.86 1.89 -15.11
CA PRO A 176 -19.29 2.03 -15.34
C PRO A 176 -20.11 1.17 -14.36
N ASN A 177 -21.19 1.70 -13.81
CA ASN A 177 -21.98 1.06 -12.75
C ASN A 177 -22.44 -0.36 -13.09
N THR A 178 -22.79 -0.62 -14.33
CA THR A 178 -23.21 -1.95 -14.80
C THR A 178 -22.10 -2.98 -14.66
N ILE A 179 -20.87 -2.61 -15.00
CA ILE A 179 -19.69 -3.47 -14.93
C ILE A 179 -19.26 -3.66 -13.48
N LYS A 180 -19.22 -2.58 -12.70
CA LYS A 180 -18.94 -2.62 -11.26
C LYS A 180 -19.84 -3.62 -10.56
N GLN A 181 -21.16 -3.54 -10.75
CA GLN A 181 -22.12 -4.49 -10.18
C GLN A 181 -21.93 -5.92 -10.65
N ALA A 182 -21.51 -6.13 -11.91
CA ALA A 182 -21.24 -7.47 -12.42
C ALA A 182 -20.00 -8.09 -11.77
N ILE A 183 -18.94 -7.30 -11.60
CA ILE A 183 -17.71 -7.71 -10.90
C ILE A 183 -18.00 -8.00 -9.42
N GLU A 184 -18.71 -7.12 -8.73
CA GLU A 184 -19.09 -7.31 -7.33
C GLU A 184 -19.93 -8.58 -7.12
N ARG A 185 -20.89 -8.86 -8.02
CA ARG A 185 -21.66 -10.11 -7.99
C ARG A 185 -20.80 -11.33 -8.20
N LYS A 186 -19.89 -11.29 -9.16
CA LYS A 186 -18.95 -12.39 -9.42
C LYS A 186 -18.06 -12.65 -8.21
N LEU A 187 -17.43 -11.61 -7.65
CA LEU A 187 -16.60 -11.72 -6.44
C LEU A 187 -17.39 -12.25 -5.24
N SER A 188 -18.64 -11.81 -5.05
CA SER A 188 -19.52 -12.33 -4.01
C SER A 188 -19.81 -13.83 -4.19
N GLN A 189 -20.06 -14.28 -5.41
CA GLN A 189 -20.27 -15.70 -5.70
C GLN A 189 -19.00 -16.55 -5.49
N GLU A 190 -17.84 -16.03 -5.86
CA GLU A 190 -16.56 -16.69 -5.61
C GLU A 190 -16.29 -16.82 -4.11
N GLN A 191 -16.54 -15.76 -3.33
CA GLN A 191 -16.41 -15.79 -1.87
C GLN A 191 -17.39 -16.79 -1.23
N MET A 192 -18.64 -16.85 -1.69
CA MET A 192 -19.59 -17.84 -1.24
C MET A 192 -19.13 -19.28 -1.56
N ALA A 193 -18.58 -19.51 -2.74
CA ALA A 193 -18.06 -20.83 -3.12
C ALA A 193 -16.91 -21.26 -2.20
N LEU A 194 -15.96 -20.36 -1.94
CA LEU A 194 -14.87 -20.61 -1.00
C LEU A 194 -15.38 -20.86 0.43
N GLU A 195 -16.39 -20.12 0.87
CA GLU A 195 -17.02 -20.34 2.17
C GLU A 195 -17.66 -21.73 2.27
N TYR A 196 -18.34 -22.18 1.19
CA TYR A 196 -18.92 -23.52 1.14
C TYR A 196 -17.86 -24.61 1.15
N GLU A 197 -16.76 -24.44 0.42
CA GLU A 197 -15.62 -25.39 0.45
C GLU A 197 -15.04 -25.49 1.85
N PHE A 198 -14.83 -24.36 2.52
CA PHE A 198 -14.32 -24.33 3.90
C PHE A 198 -15.31 -24.99 4.88
N LYS A 199 -16.63 -24.74 4.73
CA LYS A 199 -17.65 -25.41 5.55
C LYS A 199 -17.68 -26.92 5.33
N LEU A 200 -17.51 -27.38 4.09
CA LEU A 200 -17.42 -28.81 3.76
C LEU A 200 -16.19 -29.45 4.38
N GLU A 201 -15.04 -28.79 4.28
CA GLU A 201 -13.80 -29.31 4.90
C GLU A 201 -13.92 -29.35 6.42
N SER A 202 -14.48 -28.31 7.04
CA SER A 202 -14.73 -28.28 8.49
C SER A 202 -15.67 -29.39 8.93
N ALA A 203 -16.77 -29.60 8.21
CA ALA A 203 -17.71 -30.68 8.50
C ALA A 203 -17.08 -32.08 8.34
N ARG A 204 -16.22 -32.29 7.35
CA ARG A 204 -15.46 -33.52 7.18
C ARG A 204 -14.51 -33.76 8.35
N LYS A 205 -13.76 -32.76 8.77
CA LYS A 205 -12.85 -32.85 9.93
C LYS A 205 -13.60 -33.13 11.23
N GLU A 206 -14.78 -32.51 11.42
CA GLU A 206 -15.62 -32.77 12.59
C GLU A 206 -16.17 -34.20 12.59
N ALA A 207 -16.64 -34.71 11.43
CA ALA A 207 -17.07 -36.10 11.30
C ALA A 207 -15.92 -37.08 11.55
N GLU A 208 -14.73 -36.81 11.05
CA GLU A 208 -13.55 -37.62 11.28
C GLU A 208 -13.16 -37.64 12.77
N LYS A 209 -13.19 -36.48 13.42
CA LYS A 209 -12.98 -36.36 14.88
C LYS A 209 -13.96 -37.22 15.65
N VAL A 210 -15.26 -37.16 15.34
CA VAL A 210 -16.28 -37.98 16.00
C VAL A 210 -16.01 -39.47 15.81
N ILE A 211 -15.56 -39.89 14.60
CA ILE A 211 -15.19 -41.29 14.34
C ILE A 211 -13.95 -41.72 15.16
N ILE A 212 -12.94 -40.84 15.22
CA ILE A 212 -11.72 -41.08 16.02
C ILE A 212 -12.08 -41.20 17.51
N ASP A 213 -12.89 -40.28 18.03
CA ASP A 213 -13.35 -40.30 19.42
C ASP A 213 -14.18 -41.56 19.73
N ALA A 214 -15.07 -41.96 18.83
CA ALA A 214 -15.84 -43.20 18.98
C ALA A 214 -14.96 -44.45 18.98
N LYS A 215 -13.99 -44.52 18.07
CA LYS A 215 -12.99 -45.60 18.03
C LYS A 215 -12.17 -45.62 19.32
N GLY A 216 -11.67 -44.47 19.77
CA GLY A 216 -10.91 -44.34 21.01
C GLY A 216 -11.71 -44.83 22.24
N LYS A 217 -12.99 -44.49 22.34
CA LYS A 217 -13.89 -44.97 23.39
C LYS A 217 -14.12 -46.49 23.29
N ALA A 218 -14.32 -47.01 22.08
CA ALA A 218 -14.54 -48.42 21.86
C ALA A 218 -13.25 -49.24 22.25
N ASP A 219 -12.08 -48.79 21.86
CA ASP A 219 -10.82 -49.42 22.21
C ASP A 219 -10.54 -49.30 23.72
N ALA A 220 -10.80 -48.17 24.35
CA ALA A 220 -10.71 -47.99 25.79
C ALA A 220 -11.66 -48.98 26.55
N ASN A 221 -12.91 -49.06 26.11
CA ASN A 221 -13.86 -50.02 26.66
C ASN A 221 -13.42 -51.50 26.46
N ARG A 222 -12.85 -51.81 25.31
CA ARG A 222 -12.32 -53.17 25.03
C ARG A 222 -11.15 -53.51 25.98
N ILE A 223 -10.24 -52.60 26.21
CA ILE A 223 -9.13 -52.73 27.15
C ILE A 223 -9.64 -52.88 28.56
N LEU A 224 -10.58 -52.06 29.00
CA LEU A 224 -11.21 -52.15 30.30
C LEU A 224 -11.91 -53.53 30.50
N ASN A 225 -12.74 -53.94 29.54
CA ASN A 225 -13.41 -55.25 29.61
C ASN A 225 -12.44 -56.43 29.64
N SER A 226 -11.32 -56.35 28.96
CA SER A 226 -10.29 -57.41 28.99
C SER A 226 -9.53 -57.44 30.31
N SER A 227 -9.42 -56.33 31.02
CA SER A 227 -8.72 -56.19 32.31
C SER A 227 -9.63 -56.39 33.53
N LEU A 228 -10.95 -56.22 33.36
CA LEU A 228 -11.94 -56.33 34.47
C LEU A 228 -12.22 -57.80 34.77
N THR A 229 -11.50 -58.35 35.75
CA THR A 229 -11.86 -59.64 36.39
C THR A 229 -12.96 -59.39 37.42
N THR A 230 -13.74 -60.45 37.74
CA THR A 230 -14.79 -60.42 38.75
C THR A 230 -14.34 -59.83 40.11
N ASN A 231 -13.05 -60.05 40.43
CA ASN A 231 -12.45 -59.54 41.67
C ASN A 231 -12.22 -58.02 41.63
N ILE A 232 -11.78 -57.48 40.48
CA ILE A 232 -11.60 -56.02 40.29
C ILE A 232 -12.94 -55.28 40.31
N LEU A 233 -14.01 -55.85 39.75
CA LEU A 233 -15.35 -55.29 39.83
C LEU A 233 -15.86 -55.25 41.26
N LYS A 234 -15.60 -56.28 42.07
CA LYS A 234 -15.95 -56.28 43.50
C LYS A 234 -15.19 -55.22 44.28
N ASP A 235 -13.90 -55.08 44.02
CA ASP A 235 -13.02 -54.12 44.68
C ASP A 235 -13.45 -52.64 44.36
N LYS A 236 -13.76 -52.36 43.10
CA LYS A 236 -14.31 -51.05 42.69
C LYS A 236 -15.71 -50.78 43.22
N GLY A 237 -16.51 -51.83 43.39
CA GLY A 237 -17.81 -51.72 44.04
C GLY A 237 -17.67 -51.36 45.53
N ILE A 238 -16.72 -51.93 46.23
CA ILE A 238 -16.40 -51.62 47.63
C ILE A 238 -15.86 -50.20 47.75
N GLU A 239 -14.92 -49.77 46.88
CA GLU A 239 -14.38 -48.40 46.87
C GLU A 239 -15.48 -47.36 46.63
N ALA A 240 -16.39 -47.59 45.68
CA ALA A 240 -17.54 -46.71 45.43
C ALA A 240 -18.47 -46.61 46.63
N THR A 241 -18.66 -47.74 47.32
CA THR A 241 -19.50 -47.77 48.53
C THR A 241 -18.87 -47.00 49.71
N ILE A 242 -17.55 -47.09 49.87
CA ILE A 242 -16.80 -46.34 50.89
C ILE A 242 -16.88 -44.83 50.57
N LYS A 243 -16.67 -44.42 49.33
CA LYS A 243 -16.80 -42.98 48.90
C LYS A 243 -18.20 -42.47 49.09
N LEU A 244 -19.24 -43.28 48.94
CA LEU A 244 -20.60 -42.94 49.20
C LEU A 244 -20.89 -42.77 50.72
N ALA A 245 -20.30 -43.64 51.54
CA ALA A 245 -20.43 -43.55 53.00
C ALA A 245 -19.69 -42.36 53.59
N GLU A 246 -18.63 -41.88 52.95
CA GLU A 246 -17.89 -40.68 53.36
C GLU A 246 -18.50 -39.37 52.83
N SER A 247 -19.54 -39.43 52.00
CA SER A 247 -20.19 -38.24 51.43
C SER A 247 -21.05 -37.53 52.48
N PRO A 248 -20.88 -36.19 52.68
CA PRO A 248 -21.62 -35.45 53.70
C PRO A 248 -23.11 -35.30 53.38
N ASN A 249 -23.58 -35.73 52.22
CA ASN A 249 -24.98 -35.76 51.82
C ASN A 249 -25.59 -37.17 52.11
N SER A 250 -26.20 -37.36 53.26
CA SER A 250 -26.88 -38.59 53.63
C SER A 250 -28.11 -38.83 52.77
N LYS A 251 -27.93 -39.53 51.65
CA LYS A 251 -29.03 -40.14 50.88
C LYS A 251 -29.00 -41.64 51.20
N VAL A 252 -30.15 -42.13 51.64
CA VAL A 252 -30.31 -43.60 51.92
C VAL A 252 -30.23 -44.33 50.58
N ILE A 253 -29.16 -45.11 50.38
CA ILE A 253 -28.98 -45.95 49.22
C ILE A 253 -29.32 -47.36 49.60
N VAL A 254 -30.42 -47.88 49.06
CA VAL A 254 -30.74 -49.32 49.20
C VAL A 254 -30.03 -50.06 48.05
N ILE A 255 -29.00 -50.80 48.39
CA ILE A 255 -28.32 -51.70 47.43
C ILE A 255 -29.13 -52.99 47.37
N GLY A 256 -30.01 -53.08 46.34
CA GLY A 256 -30.70 -54.36 46.06
C GLY A 256 -29.78 -55.35 45.41
N SER A 257 -29.78 -56.59 45.88
CA SER A 257 -29.10 -57.71 45.24
C SER A 257 -29.92 -58.15 44.01
N SER A 258 -29.75 -57.54 42.92
CA SER A 258 -30.19 -58.05 41.61
C SER A 258 -29.02 -58.79 40.95
N LYS A 259 -29.31 -59.82 40.14
CA LYS A 259 -28.30 -60.59 39.41
C LYS A 259 -27.33 -59.78 38.55
N ASP A 260 -27.64 -58.53 38.28
CA ASP A 260 -26.87 -57.62 37.46
C ASP A 260 -26.15 -56.50 38.22
N GLY A 261 -26.23 -56.45 39.56
CA GLY A 261 -25.36 -55.63 40.43
C GLY A 261 -25.50 -54.11 40.34
N LEU A 262 -26.57 -53.55 39.74
CA LEU A 262 -26.77 -52.10 39.61
C LEU A 262 -27.46 -51.53 40.86
N PRO A 263 -26.91 -50.46 41.51
CA PRO A 263 -27.56 -49.82 42.61
C PRO A 263 -28.77 -48.99 42.13
N ILE A 264 -29.92 -49.15 42.78
CA ILE A 264 -31.10 -48.34 42.55
C ILE A 264 -30.99 -47.13 43.48
N ILE A 265 -30.84 -45.94 42.92
CA ILE A 265 -30.83 -44.69 43.65
C ILE A 265 -32.27 -44.17 43.74
N LEU A 266 -32.87 -44.23 44.91
CA LEU A 266 -34.16 -43.59 45.23
C LEU A 266 -33.84 -42.16 45.68
N GLY A 267 -34.06 -41.16 44.81
CA GLY A 267 -34.00 -39.75 45.18
C GLY A 267 -35.22 -39.37 46.00
N ASN A 268 -35.01 -38.74 47.13
CA ASN A 268 -36.08 -38.10 47.89
C ASN A 268 -36.37 -36.74 47.27
N GLN A 269 -37.67 -36.42 47.06
CA GLN A 269 -38.16 -35.11 46.61
C GLN A 269 -37.99 -34.06 47.71
#